data_d71fc0b3cf4aaf2e83e5ed47c3fd6a49
#
_entry.id   d71fc0b3cf4aaf2e83e5ed47c3fd6a49
#
_cell.length_a   1.000
_cell.length_b   1.000
_cell.length_c   1.000
_cell.angle_alpha   90.00
_cell.angle_beta   90.00
_cell.angle_gamma   90.00
#
_symmetry.space_group_name_H-M   'P 1'
#
loop_
_entity.id
_entity.type
_entity.pdbx_description
1 polymer ?
#
loop_
_entity_poly.entity_id
_entity_poly.type
_entity_poly.pdbx_seq_one_letter_code
_entity_poly.pdbx_strand_id
1 'polypeptide(L)'
;TVPWEKVRNDIAVVIPVPKDRRSLFVVPWVPKGDGTYRYTYIGTTDTDYKGPVDDPQCTKDDIEYVLNALNASVTTNVTTDDVLGVWSGLRPLVKPDENAKSGRTADLSRRHKVLTSPTGVVTVTGGKLTTYREMAEDAVDEAQKILGTKKKCRTRSLSLRGATGKRWSSTDVDVHLDGRYGSDAAALKSLIAGDPSLADELVDGLPYLRCEAVYAVTHEMAGTLDDVLTRRTRSRLFDRRATRAAAPAVCDLIAPLLGWSEAEKAAQLAHFVDECAREDAAGLVTEAEFIAASK
;
A
#
# COMPACT_ATOMS: atom_id res chain seq x y z
N THR A 1 2.17 7.57 -8.38
CA THR A 1 1.31 7.02 -9.42
C THR A 1 1.01 8.08 -10.47
N VAL A 2 1.07 7.71 -11.75
CA VAL A 2 0.77 8.58 -12.89
C VAL A 2 -0.12 7.82 -13.88
N PRO A 3 -0.85 8.51 -14.80
CA PRO A 3 -1.58 7.86 -15.88
C PRO A 3 -0.63 7.01 -16.74
N TRP A 4 -1.05 5.80 -17.09
CA TRP A 4 -0.22 4.89 -17.88
C TRP A 4 0.15 5.47 -19.25
N GLU A 5 -0.71 6.26 -19.85
CA GLU A 5 -0.51 6.91 -21.15
C GLU A 5 0.73 7.83 -21.18
N LYS A 6 1.18 8.27 -20.02
CA LYS A 6 2.40 9.08 -19.88
C LYS A 6 3.69 8.27 -19.94
N VAL A 7 3.64 6.97 -19.66
CA VAL A 7 4.83 6.09 -19.60
C VAL A 7 4.76 5.00 -20.67
N ARG A 8 3.61 4.34 -20.82
CA ARG A 8 3.30 3.29 -21.79
C ARG A 8 4.18 2.05 -21.70
N ASN A 9 4.58 1.69 -20.48
CA ASN A 9 5.30 0.45 -20.24
C ASN A 9 4.31 -0.73 -20.12
N ASP A 10 4.60 -1.84 -20.80
CA ASP A 10 3.81 -3.07 -20.78
C ASP A 10 4.34 -4.10 -19.77
N ILE A 11 5.58 -3.92 -19.30
CA ILE A 11 6.24 -4.74 -18.28
C ILE A 11 6.79 -3.87 -17.16
N ALA A 12 7.05 -4.48 -16.01
CA ALA A 12 7.80 -3.83 -14.94
C ALA A 12 9.26 -3.68 -15.35
N VAL A 13 9.79 -2.47 -15.25
CA VAL A 13 11.18 -2.16 -15.59
C VAL A 13 11.90 -1.53 -14.39
N VAL A 14 13.22 -1.67 -14.40
CA VAL A 14 14.11 -1.02 -13.44
C VAL A 14 14.96 -0.01 -14.22
N ILE A 15 14.86 1.26 -13.85
CA ILE A 15 15.60 2.34 -14.49
C ILE A 15 16.69 2.90 -13.55
N PRO A 16 17.87 3.26 -14.07
CA PRO A 16 18.91 3.89 -13.25
C PRO A 16 18.52 5.34 -12.91
N VAL A 17 18.92 5.78 -11.72
CA VAL A 17 18.82 7.18 -11.34
C VAL A 17 20.09 7.92 -11.79
N PRO A 18 19.99 8.98 -12.61
CA PRO A 18 21.15 9.75 -13.06
C PRO A 18 21.99 10.26 -11.87
N LYS A 19 23.31 10.04 -11.91
CA LYS A 19 24.28 10.46 -10.88
C LYS A 19 24.07 9.80 -9.49
N ASP A 20 23.23 8.78 -9.39
CA ASP A 20 22.99 7.99 -8.18
C ASP A 20 23.26 6.49 -8.48
N ARG A 21 23.59 5.71 -7.45
CA ARG A 21 23.76 4.24 -7.56
C ARG A 21 22.45 3.49 -7.42
N ARG A 22 21.37 4.20 -7.10
CA ARG A 22 20.02 3.63 -6.91
C ARG A 22 19.32 3.44 -8.24
N SER A 23 18.26 2.67 -8.19
CA SER A 23 17.36 2.42 -9.33
C SER A 23 15.93 2.59 -8.89
N LEU A 24 15.06 2.99 -9.81
CA LEU A 24 13.63 3.03 -9.61
C LEU A 24 12.94 1.86 -10.31
N PHE A 25 11.87 1.39 -9.72
CA PHE A 25 10.91 0.49 -10.36
C PHE A 25 9.84 1.33 -11.05
N VAL A 26 9.51 0.96 -12.28
CA VAL A 26 8.42 1.54 -13.08
C VAL A 26 7.49 0.40 -13.45
N VAL A 27 6.31 0.35 -12.87
CA VAL A 27 5.44 -0.82 -12.92
C VAL A 27 4.06 -0.44 -13.46
N PRO A 28 3.61 -1.07 -14.56
CA PRO A 28 2.26 -0.87 -15.08
C PRO A 28 1.24 -1.51 -14.13
N TRP A 29 0.09 -0.87 -13.95
CA TRP A 29 -0.89 -1.32 -12.98
C TRP A 29 -2.32 -1.17 -13.48
N VAL A 30 -3.21 -2.09 -13.07
CA VAL A 30 -4.61 -2.19 -13.50
C VAL A 30 -4.73 -2.41 -15.01
N PRO A 31 -4.54 -3.66 -15.49
CA PRO A 31 -4.68 -3.99 -16.90
C PRO A 31 -6.13 -3.74 -17.37
N LYS A 32 -6.28 -3.19 -18.59
CA LYS A 32 -7.59 -2.95 -19.24
C LYS A 32 -8.06 -4.13 -20.10
N GLY A 33 -7.26 -5.19 -20.23
CA GLY A 33 -7.61 -6.37 -21.04
C GLY A 33 -7.24 -6.27 -22.52
N ASP A 34 -6.88 -5.09 -23.02
CA ASP A 34 -6.45 -4.81 -24.40
C ASP A 34 -4.92 -4.69 -24.56
N GLY A 35 -4.17 -5.10 -23.55
CA GLY A 35 -2.72 -4.96 -23.48
C GLY A 35 -2.26 -3.61 -22.92
N THR A 36 -3.18 -2.72 -22.57
CA THR A 36 -2.89 -1.44 -21.92
C THR A 36 -3.23 -1.47 -20.43
N TYR A 37 -2.84 -0.40 -19.70
CA TYR A 37 -3.05 -0.29 -18.27
C TYR A 37 -3.70 1.05 -17.92
N ARG A 38 -4.21 1.19 -16.70
CA ARG A 38 -4.76 2.47 -16.23
C ARG A 38 -3.67 3.37 -15.66
N TYR A 39 -2.72 2.78 -14.93
CA TYR A 39 -1.71 3.51 -14.15
C TYR A 39 -0.32 2.93 -14.36
N THR A 40 0.67 3.77 -14.07
CA THR A 40 2.05 3.34 -13.78
C THR A 40 2.44 3.89 -12.41
N TYR A 41 2.94 3.02 -11.51
CA TYR A 41 3.56 3.50 -10.30
C TYR A 41 5.08 3.44 -10.38
N ILE A 42 5.74 4.44 -9.79
CA ILE A 42 7.17 4.65 -9.87
C ILE A 42 7.74 4.85 -8.47
N GLY A 43 8.86 4.23 -8.16
CA GLY A 43 9.54 4.38 -6.88
C GLY A 43 10.76 3.49 -6.74
N THR A 44 11.57 3.68 -5.73
CA THR A 44 11.32 4.50 -4.54
C THR A 44 12.48 5.45 -4.29
N THR A 45 12.22 6.52 -3.53
CA THR A 45 13.27 7.21 -2.79
C THR A 45 13.71 6.35 -1.59
N ASP A 46 14.87 6.62 -1.02
CA ASP A 46 15.39 5.98 0.20
C ASP A 46 16.29 6.99 0.90
N THR A 47 15.71 7.77 1.81
CA THR A 47 16.33 8.93 2.45
C THR A 47 16.39 8.75 3.97
N ASP A 48 17.31 9.45 4.63
CA ASP A 48 17.41 9.50 6.10
C ASP A 48 16.34 10.48 6.63
N TYR A 49 15.16 9.95 6.92
CA TYR A 49 14.01 10.73 7.34
C TYR A 49 14.14 11.22 8.79
N LYS A 50 13.81 12.50 9.02
CA LYS A 50 13.89 13.17 10.32
C LYS A 50 12.57 13.83 10.77
N GLY A 51 11.52 13.64 10.02
CA GLY A 51 10.19 14.16 10.31
C GLY A 51 9.38 13.29 11.30
N PRO A 52 8.08 13.56 11.46
CA PRO A 52 7.17 12.76 12.28
C PRO A 52 7.13 11.30 11.84
N VAL A 53 7.27 10.37 12.78
CA VAL A 53 7.34 8.93 12.46
C VAL A 53 5.96 8.29 12.29
N ASP A 54 4.91 8.88 12.86
CA ASP A 54 3.56 8.33 12.83
C ASP A 54 2.88 8.51 11.47
N ASP A 55 3.23 9.58 10.75
CA ASP A 55 2.65 9.92 9.44
C ASP A 55 3.74 10.51 8.52
N PRO A 56 4.67 9.67 8.00
CA PRO A 56 5.71 10.13 7.09
C PRO A 56 5.10 10.54 5.76
N GLN A 57 5.41 11.74 5.28
CA GLN A 57 4.87 12.29 4.05
C GLN A 57 5.87 12.20 2.90
N CYS A 58 5.34 12.15 1.67
CA CYS A 58 6.09 12.27 0.44
C CYS A 58 6.21 13.76 0.10
N THR A 59 7.42 14.29 0.10
CA THR A 59 7.68 15.72 -0.12
C THR A 59 7.94 16.03 -1.59
N LYS A 60 8.02 17.33 -1.91
CA LYS A 60 8.41 17.81 -3.24
C LYS A 60 9.74 17.22 -3.69
N ASP A 61 10.72 17.13 -2.80
CA ASP A 61 12.04 16.58 -3.10
C ASP A 61 11.96 15.12 -3.56
N ASP A 62 11.09 14.31 -2.94
CA ASP A 62 10.85 12.92 -3.33
C ASP A 62 10.18 12.82 -4.70
N ILE A 63 9.16 13.66 -4.95
CA ILE A 63 8.45 13.68 -6.23
C ILE A 63 9.41 14.09 -7.35
N GLU A 64 10.16 15.17 -7.18
CA GLU A 64 11.12 15.65 -8.16
C GLU A 64 12.23 14.64 -8.44
N TYR A 65 12.74 13.96 -7.41
CA TYR A 65 13.74 12.90 -7.57
C TYR A 65 13.22 11.78 -8.47
N VAL A 66 12.00 11.30 -8.21
CA VAL A 66 11.38 10.22 -8.99
C VAL A 66 11.08 10.66 -10.42
N LEU A 67 10.48 11.85 -10.61
CA LEU A 67 10.14 12.38 -11.95
C LEU A 67 11.37 12.67 -12.78
N ASN A 68 12.43 13.22 -12.20
CA ASN A 68 13.69 13.49 -12.91
C ASN A 68 14.33 12.19 -13.43
N ALA A 69 14.32 11.12 -12.62
CA ALA A 69 14.84 9.82 -13.05
C ALA A 69 13.96 9.17 -14.12
N LEU A 70 12.64 9.28 -14.00
CA LEU A 70 11.70 8.79 -15.01
C LEU A 70 11.90 9.51 -16.34
N ASN A 71 11.89 10.83 -16.33
CA ASN A 71 12.01 11.68 -17.52
C ASN A 71 13.34 11.51 -18.26
N ALA A 72 14.39 11.06 -17.57
CA ALA A 72 15.65 10.68 -18.21
C ALA A 72 15.54 9.36 -19.01
N SER A 73 14.47 8.59 -18.83
CA SER A 73 14.30 7.23 -19.41
C SER A 73 13.10 7.11 -20.34
N VAL A 74 12.20 8.11 -20.37
CA VAL A 74 11.01 8.12 -21.24
C VAL A 74 11.08 9.28 -22.24
N THR A 75 10.30 9.19 -23.31
CA THR A 75 10.24 10.24 -24.36
C THR A 75 9.19 11.33 -24.08
N THR A 76 8.28 11.06 -23.15
CA THR A 76 7.27 12.01 -22.68
C THR A 76 7.85 12.86 -21.53
N ASN A 77 7.24 14.02 -21.29
CA ASN A 77 7.56 14.83 -20.12
C ASN A 77 6.45 14.63 -19.07
N VAL A 78 6.77 13.90 -18.01
CA VAL A 78 5.86 13.67 -16.87
C VAL A 78 6.11 14.77 -15.84
N THR A 79 5.06 15.46 -15.44
CA THR A 79 5.13 16.59 -14.50
C THR A 79 4.44 16.27 -13.17
N THR A 80 4.56 17.16 -12.20
CA THR A 80 3.85 17.04 -10.91
C THR A 80 2.34 17.04 -11.08
N ASP A 81 1.81 17.70 -12.12
CA ASP A 81 0.37 17.72 -12.41
C ASP A 81 -0.16 16.35 -12.86
N ASP A 82 0.71 15.49 -13.36
CA ASP A 82 0.39 14.12 -13.76
C ASP A 82 0.37 13.15 -12.56
N VAL A 83 0.78 13.58 -11.37
CA VAL A 83 0.81 12.74 -10.17
C VAL A 83 -0.61 12.60 -9.59
N LEU A 84 -1.13 11.39 -9.62
CA LEU A 84 -2.48 11.04 -9.17
C LEU A 84 -2.51 10.65 -7.69
N GLY A 85 -1.44 10.03 -7.19
CA GLY A 85 -1.31 9.59 -5.82
C GLY A 85 0.14 9.39 -5.42
N VAL A 86 0.41 9.51 -4.14
CA VAL A 86 1.71 9.28 -3.52
C VAL A 86 1.56 8.43 -2.28
N TRP A 87 2.63 7.78 -1.85
CA TRP A 87 2.69 7.16 -0.52
C TRP A 87 4.14 7.08 -0.05
N SER A 88 4.31 7.13 1.23
CA SER A 88 5.59 6.96 1.90
C SER A 88 5.47 6.01 3.09
N GLY A 89 6.60 5.60 3.64
CA GLY A 89 6.63 4.74 4.80
C GLY A 89 8.06 4.57 5.32
N LEU A 90 8.17 4.23 6.59
CA LEU A 90 9.46 4.00 7.24
C LEU A 90 9.90 2.55 7.10
N ARG A 91 11.18 2.32 6.86
CA ARG A 91 11.77 0.98 6.88
C ARG A 91 12.11 0.59 8.32
N PRO A 92 11.71 -0.61 8.78
CA PRO A 92 12.10 -1.13 10.09
C PRO A 92 13.55 -1.62 10.04
N LEU A 93 14.51 -0.72 10.06
CA LEU A 93 15.93 -1.04 10.03
C LEU A 93 16.43 -1.45 11.42
N VAL A 94 17.29 -2.47 11.45
CA VAL A 94 17.94 -2.90 12.70
C VAL A 94 19.21 -2.10 12.87
N LYS A 95 19.34 -1.42 14.03
CA LYS A 95 20.59 -0.71 14.38
C LYS A 95 21.76 -1.71 14.34
N PRO A 96 22.86 -1.36 13.67
CA PRO A 96 24.06 -2.20 13.67
C PRO A 96 24.62 -2.34 15.09
N ASP A 97 25.34 -3.43 15.33
CA ASP A 97 26.14 -3.56 16.55
C ASP A 97 27.15 -2.39 16.63
N GLU A 98 27.51 -1.96 17.84
CA GLU A 98 28.30 -0.74 18.08
C GLU A 98 29.62 -0.63 17.31
N ASN A 99 30.10 -1.73 16.73
CA ASN A 99 31.32 -1.83 15.91
C ASN A 99 31.11 -1.72 14.40
N ALA A 100 29.89 -1.51 13.90
CA ALA A 100 29.63 -1.43 12.48
C ALA A 100 29.94 -0.03 11.92
N LYS A 101 30.84 0.01 10.92
CA LYS A 101 31.39 1.25 10.34
C LYS A 101 30.51 1.99 9.33
N SER A 102 29.20 1.75 9.22
CA SER A 102 28.38 2.42 8.21
C SER A 102 27.49 3.50 8.84
N GLY A 103 27.63 4.72 8.34
CA GLY A 103 26.88 5.89 8.79
C GLY A 103 25.61 6.20 7.99
N ARG A 104 25.27 5.39 6.97
CA ARG A 104 24.07 5.60 6.13
C ARG A 104 23.03 4.52 6.39
N THR A 105 21.77 4.90 6.60
CA THR A 105 20.65 3.96 6.79
C THR A 105 20.44 3.05 5.57
N ALA A 106 20.72 3.52 4.35
CA ALA A 106 20.64 2.74 3.13
C ALA A 106 21.57 1.52 3.10
N ASP A 107 22.66 1.53 3.85
CA ASP A 107 23.65 0.45 3.93
C ASP A 107 23.35 -0.57 5.05
N LEU A 108 22.30 -0.32 5.85
CA LEU A 108 21.93 -1.20 6.94
C LEU A 108 21.29 -2.51 6.45
N SER A 109 21.59 -3.59 7.19
CA SER A 109 21.03 -4.90 6.88
C SER A 109 19.50 -4.87 6.92
N ARG A 110 18.88 -5.37 5.84
CA ARG A 110 17.42 -5.55 5.73
C ARG A 110 16.98 -6.96 6.13
N ARG A 111 17.86 -7.75 6.76
CA ARG A 111 17.50 -9.05 7.33
C ARG A 111 16.75 -8.83 8.64
N HIS A 112 15.77 -9.67 8.91
CA HIS A 112 15.12 -9.67 10.21
C HIS A 112 16.06 -10.25 11.29
N LYS A 113 15.81 -9.85 12.50
CA LYS A 113 16.43 -10.45 13.71
C LYS A 113 15.33 -10.89 14.65
N VAL A 114 15.52 -12.04 15.28
CA VAL A 114 14.69 -12.52 16.39
C VAL A 114 15.56 -12.48 17.64
N LEU A 115 15.09 -11.79 18.67
CA LEU A 115 15.80 -11.57 19.92
C LEU A 115 14.92 -12.01 21.08
N THR A 116 15.50 -12.65 22.08
CA THR A 116 14.80 -12.97 23.32
C THR A 116 15.43 -12.17 24.47
N SER A 117 14.60 -11.41 25.17
CA SER A 117 15.03 -10.67 26.36
C SER A 117 15.30 -11.62 27.54
N PRO A 118 16.05 -11.18 28.57
CA PRO A 118 16.22 -11.96 29.81
C PRO A 118 14.89 -12.30 30.51
N THR A 119 13.83 -11.55 30.24
CA THR A 119 12.49 -11.77 30.80
C THR A 119 11.63 -12.69 29.91
N GLY A 120 12.19 -13.24 28.82
CA GLY A 120 11.49 -14.18 27.93
C GLY A 120 10.63 -13.53 26.83
N VAL A 121 10.73 -12.21 26.61
CA VAL A 121 10.02 -11.54 25.51
C VAL A 121 10.73 -11.81 24.20
N VAL A 122 10.03 -12.42 23.24
CA VAL A 122 10.53 -12.64 21.88
C VAL A 122 10.18 -11.43 21.02
N THR A 123 11.21 -10.78 20.47
CA THR A 123 11.09 -9.60 19.62
C THR A 123 11.53 -9.94 18.20
N VAL A 124 10.71 -9.60 17.20
CA VAL A 124 11.05 -9.68 15.77
C VAL A 124 11.16 -8.27 15.22
N THR A 125 12.27 -7.96 14.56
CA THR A 125 12.50 -6.64 13.96
C THR A 125 13.26 -6.74 12.64
N GLY A 126 13.14 -5.73 11.78
CA GLY A 126 13.72 -5.72 10.44
C GLY A 126 12.94 -6.58 9.46
N GLY A 127 13.63 -7.07 8.43
CA GLY A 127 13.04 -7.91 7.39
C GLY A 127 12.29 -7.14 6.30
N LYS A 128 11.53 -7.88 5.50
CA LYS A 128 10.72 -7.37 4.39
C LYS A 128 9.35 -8.01 4.42
N LEU A 129 8.34 -7.32 3.86
CA LEU A 129 7.01 -7.89 3.69
C LEU A 129 7.04 -9.23 2.93
N THR A 130 7.92 -9.35 1.93
CA THR A 130 8.06 -10.59 1.14
C THR A 130 8.67 -11.76 1.90
N THR A 131 9.28 -11.54 3.06
CA THR A 131 9.88 -12.58 3.91
C THR A 131 9.10 -12.83 5.20
N TYR A 132 7.88 -12.31 5.30
CA TYR A 132 7.05 -12.39 6.52
C TYR A 132 6.84 -13.83 7.03
N ARG A 133 6.72 -14.81 6.14
CA ARG A 133 6.56 -16.21 6.51
C ARG A 133 7.79 -16.76 7.25
N GLU A 134 8.99 -16.46 6.75
CA GLU A 134 10.26 -16.88 7.39
C GLU A 134 10.45 -16.15 8.72
N MET A 135 10.10 -14.86 8.77
CA MET A 135 10.13 -14.09 10.01
C MET A 135 9.22 -14.70 11.07
N ALA A 136 8.03 -15.13 10.68
CA ALA A 136 7.09 -15.80 11.56
C ALA A 136 7.61 -17.19 11.99
N GLU A 137 8.19 -17.99 11.08
CA GLU A 137 8.79 -19.27 11.37
C GLU A 137 9.88 -19.15 12.44
N ASP A 138 10.84 -18.22 12.23
CA ASP A 138 11.96 -18.02 13.15
C ASP A 138 11.49 -17.51 14.53
N ALA A 139 10.47 -16.64 14.56
CA ALA A 139 9.88 -16.15 15.82
C ALA A 139 9.19 -17.26 16.61
N VAL A 140 8.41 -18.12 15.91
CA VAL A 140 7.73 -19.25 16.53
C VAL A 140 8.73 -20.33 17.00
N ASP A 141 9.79 -20.57 16.24
CA ASP A 141 10.85 -21.49 16.62
C ASP A 141 11.59 -21.02 17.89
N GLU A 142 11.80 -19.72 18.05
CA GLU A 142 12.37 -19.16 19.27
C GLU A 142 11.40 -19.30 20.46
N ALA A 143 10.12 -19.00 20.25
CA ALA A 143 9.08 -19.22 21.29
C ALA A 143 8.97 -20.69 21.70
N GLN A 144 9.08 -21.63 20.76
CA GLN A 144 9.06 -23.07 21.02
C GLN A 144 10.20 -23.50 21.98
N LYS A 145 11.41 -22.90 21.86
CA LYS A 145 12.53 -23.18 22.76
C LYS A 145 12.19 -22.81 24.20
N ILE A 146 11.56 -21.65 24.40
CA ILE A 146 11.11 -21.18 25.72
C ILE A 146 10.04 -22.09 26.30
N LEU A 147 9.09 -22.54 25.46
CA LEU A 147 7.99 -23.42 25.86
C LEU A 147 8.37 -24.89 25.99
N GLY A 148 9.62 -25.26 25.69
CA GLY A 148 10.08 -26.65 25.74
C GLY A 148 9.42 -27.56 24.71
N THR A 149 8.91 -26.99 23.60
CA THR A 149 8.27 -27.73 22.52
C THR A 149 9.11 -27.71 21.24
N LYS A 150 8.91 -28.67 20.35
CA LYS A 150 9.60 -28.73 19.05
C LYS A 150 8.66 -29.28 17.99
N LYS A 151 7.90 -28.42 17.35
CA LYS A 151 7.02 -28.79 16.25
C LYS A 151 7.57 -28.23 14.94
N LYS A 152 7.60 -29.07 13.90
CA LYS A 152 8.08 -28.65 12.57
C LYS A 152 7.10 -27.65 11.93
N CYS A 153 7.61 -26.57 11.38
CA CYS A 153 6.82 -25.59 10.64
C CYS A 153 6.17 -26.24 9.40
N ARG A 154 4.90 -25.91 9.13
CA ARG A 154 4.12 -26.37 7.98
C ARG A 154 3.70 -25.24 7.04
N THR A 155 4.07 -23.99 7.34
CA THR A 155 3.57 -22.82 6.61
C THR A 155 4.08 -22.72 5.17
N ARG A 156 5.12 -23.45 4.80
CA ARG A 156 5.62 -23.51 3.40
C ARG A 156 4.60 -24.05 2.42
N SER A 157 3.77 -25.01 2.87
CA SER A 157 2.76 -25.69 2.05
C SER A 157 1.32 -25.29 2.45
N LEU A 158 1.17 -24.40 3.41
CA LEU A 158 -0.15 -23.92 3.81
C LEU A 158 -0.67 -22.93 2.77
N SER A 159 -1.80 -23.24 2.16
CA SER A 159 -2.50 -22.32 1.28
C SER A 159 -3.03 -21.12 2.06
N LEU A 160 -2.85 -19.91 1.51
CA LEU A 160 -3.49 -18.71 2.05
C LEU A 160 -4.99 -18.78 1.79
N ARG A 161 -5.77 -18.10 2.65
CA ARG A 161 -7.20 -17.94 2.44
C ARG A 161 -7.43 -17.30 1.06
N GLY A 162 -8.44 -17.78 0.33
CA GLY A 162 -8.74 -17.33 -1.01
C GLY A 162 -7.89 -17.95 -2.12
N ALA A 163 -6.79 -18.65 -1.81
CA ALA A 163 -5.92 -19.24 -2.83
C ALA A 163 -6.62 -20.34 -3.62
N THR A 164 -6.87 -20.11 -4.91
CA THR A 164 -7.54 -21.08 -5.81
C THR A 164 -6.59 -21.74 -6.81
N GLY A 165 -5.35 -21.27 -6.92
CA GLY A 165 -4.41 -21.71 -7.96
C GLY A 165 -4.78 -21.27 -9.38
N LYS A 166 -5.87 -20.54 -9.58
CA LYS A 166 -6.27 -20.00 -10.87
C LYS A 166 -5.55 -18.70 -11.18
N ARG A 167 -5.09 -18.55 -12.43
CA ARG A 167 -4.63 -17.26 -12.98
C ARG A 167 -5.84 -16.50 -13.52
N TRP A 168 -5.86 -15.22 -13.27
CA TRP A 168 -6.92 -14.33 -13.77
C TRP A 168 -6.52 -13.65 -15.07
N SER A 169 -7.52 -13.46 -15.93
CA SER A 169 -7.48 -12.61 -17.11
C SER A 169 -8.89 -12.20 -17.45
N SER A 170 -9.19 -10.95 -17.49
CA SER A 170 -10.24 -10.20 -18.21
C SER A 170 -10.91 -9.10 -17.34
N THR A 171 -11.79 -8.33 -17.97
CA THR A 171 -12.41 -7.09 -17.46
C THR A 171 -13.81 -7.29 -16.87
N ASP A 172 -14.31 -8.52 -16.80
CA ASP A 172 -15.62 -8.87 -16.25
C ASP A 172 -15.58 -8.78 -14.70
N VAL A 173 -16.69 -8.32 -14.10
CA VAL A 173 -16.90 -8.24 -12.64
C VAL A 173 -16.56 -9.56 -11.95
N ASP A 174 -17.03 -10.68 -12.51
CA ASP A 174 -16.76 -12.00 -11.96
C ASP A 174 -15.27 -12.33 -11.94
N VAL A 175 -14.55 -11.99 -12.99
CA VAL A 175 -13.12 -12.24 -13.11
C VAL A 175 -12.30 -11.29 -12.22
N HIS A 176 -12.73 -10.04 -12.08
CA HIS A 176 -12.14 -9.13 -11.11
C HIS A 176 -12.23 -9.70 -9.70
N LEU A 177 -13.43 -10.12 -9.27
CA LEU A 177 -13.65 -10.67 -7.93
C LEU A 177 -12.91 -12.00 -7.72
N ASP A 178 -12.98 -12.93 -8.68
CA ASP A 178 -12.27 -14.21 -8.60
C ASP A 178 -10.75 -14.02 -8.54
N GLY A 179 -10.24 -13.08 -9.33
CA GLY A 179 -8.82 -12.75 -9.36
C GLY A 179 -8.31 -12.11 -8.08
N ARG A 180 -9.13 -11.29 -7.44
CA ARG A 180 -8.75 -10.54 -6.23
C ARG A 180 -8.99 -11.32 -4.94
N TYR A 181 -10.11 -12.03 -4.85
CA TYR A 181 -10.57 -12.70 -3.64
C TYR A 181 -10.50 -14.23 -3.71
N GLY A 182 -10.27 -14.80 -4.88
CA GLY A 182 -10.19 -16.23 -5.07
C GLY A 182 -11.45 -16.96 -4.61
N SER A 183 -11.34 -17.94 -3.70
CA SER A 183 -12.52 -18.66 -3.18
C SER A 183 -13.49 -17.77 -2.41
N ASP A 184 -13.04 -16.67 -1.86
CA ASP A 184 -13.87 -15.73 -1.10
C ASP A 184 -14.74 -14.85 -2.01
N ALA A 185 -14.48 -14.82 -3.33
CA ALA A 185 -15.30 -14.12 -4.32
C ALA A 185 -16.78 -14.52 -4.28
N ALA A 186 -17.09 -15.76 -3.87
CA ALA A 186 -18.46 -16.24 -3.71
C ALA A 186 -19.27 -15.38 -2.71
N ALA A 187 -18.63 -14.89 -1.65
CA ALA A 187 -19.30 -14.01 -0.67
C ALA A 187 -19.63 -12.65 -1.29
N LEU A 188 -18.71 -12.05 -2.06
CA LEU A 188 -18.94 -10.78 -2.74
C LEU A 188 -20.04 -10.91 -3.81
N LYS A 189 -20.04 -11.99 -4.58
CA LYS A 189 -21.09 -12.30 -5.55
C LYS A 189 -22.46 -12.46 -4.89
N SER A 190 -22.52 -13.04 -3.70
CA SER A 190 -23.74 -13.13 -2.91
C SER A 190 -24.24 -11.77 -2.44
N LEU A 191 -23.35 -10.82 -2.11
CA LEU A 191 -23.71 -9.45 -1.78
C LEU A 191 -24.35 -8.76 -3.00
N ILE A 192 -23.75 -8.89 -4.18
CA ILE A 192 -24.28 -8.33 -5.45
C ILE A 192 -25.63 -8.96 -5.80
N ALA A 193 -25.81 -10.27 -5.57
CA ALA A 193 -27.10 -10.93 -5.83
C ALA A 193 -28.22 -10.40 -4.91
N GLY A 194 -27.88 -9.97 -3.69
CA GLY A 194 -28.81 -9.33 -2.75
C GLY A 194 -29.10 -7.87 -3.06
N ASP A 195 -28.11 -7.15 -3.57
CA ASP A 195 -28.18 -5.74 -3.98
C ASP A 195 -27.34 -5.50 -5.24
N PRO A 196 -27.95 -5.47 -6.43
CA PRO A 196 -27.24 -5.27 -7.69
C PRO A 196 -26.43 -3.97 -7.78
N SER A 197 -26.77 -2.92 -7.01
CA SER A 197 -26.01 -1.66 -6.98
C SER A 197 -24.60 -1.82 -6.40
N LEU A 198 -24.34 -2.93 -5.71
CA LEU A 198 -23.02 -3.27 -5.19
C LEU A 198 -22.03 -3.74 -6.26
N ALA A 199 -22.49 -3.96 -7.49
CA ALA A 199 -21.63 -4.22 -8.65
C ALA A 199 -21.07 -2.94 -9.29
N ASP A 200 -21.59 -1.76 -8.93
CA ASP A 200 -21.08 -0.48 -9.43
C ASP A 200 -19.67 -0.19 -8.92
N GLU A 201 -18.94 0.65 -9.65
CA GLU A 201 -17.62 1.13 -9.22
C GLU A 201 -17.73 1.87 -7.88
N LEU A 202 -16.80 1.59 -6.97
CA LEU A 202 -16.68 2.25 -5.68
C LEU A 202 -16.17 3.69 -5.83
N VAL A 203 -15.21 3.85 -6.72
CA VAL A 203 -14.58 5.12 -7.09
C VAL A 203 -14.52 5.17 -8.61
N ASP A 204 -15.03 6.24 -9.19
CA ASP A 204 -15.07 6.43 -10.65
C ASP A 204 -13.66 6.23 -11.29
N GLY A 205 -13.62 5.41 -12.32
CA GLY A 205 -12.39 5.08 -13.04
C GLY A 205 -11.44 4.12 -12.32
N LEU A 206 -11.74 3.65 -11.11
CA LEU A 206 -10.99 2.60 -10.41
C LEU A 206 -11.68 1.23 -10.54
N PRO A 207 -10.93 0.11 -10.49
CA PRO A 207 -11.51 -1.21 -10.74
C PRO A 207 -12.30 -1.77 -9.56
N TYR A 208 -12.35 -1.06 -8.45
CA TYR A 208 -12.96 -1.55 -7.21
C TYR A 208 -14.46 -1.35 -7.21
N LEU A 209 -15.19 -2.36 -6.70
CA LEU A 209 -16.64 -2.38 -6.66
C LEU A 209 -17.15 -2.01 -5.26
N ARG A 210 -18.38 -1.54 -5.18
CA ARG A 210 -19.05 -1.19 -3.91
C ARG A 210 -19.16 -2.40 -2.97
N CYS A 211 -19.36 -3.62 -3.49
CA CYS A 211 -19.35 -4.84 -2.67
C CYS A 211 -18.02 -5.06 -1.95
N GLU A 212 -16.90 -4.58 -2.48
CA GLU A 212 -15.58 -4.71 -1.85
C GLU A 212 -15.49 -3.84 -0.58
N ALA A 213 -16.13 -2.68 -0.55
CA ALA A 213 -16.22 -1.85 0.66
C ALA A 213 -17.05 -2.54 1.75
N VAL A 214 -18.19 -3.16 1.37
CA VAL A 214 -19.02 -3.94 2.29
C VAL A 214 -18.24 -5.14 2.83
N TYR A 215 -17.55 -5.87 1.96
CA TYR A 215 -16.74 -7.03 2.34
C TYR A 215 -15.56 -6.62 3.25
N ALA A 216 -14.92 -5.51 2.96
CA ALA A 216 -13.83 -4.97 3.78
C ALA A 216 -14.27 -4.75 5.24
N VAL A 217 -15.46 -4.22 5.46
CA VAL A 217 -16.03 -4.03 6.80
C VAL A 217 -16.42 -5.36 7.44
N THR A 218 -17.17 -6.20 6.72
CA THR A 218 -17.79 -7.39 7.30
C THR A 218 -16.84 -8.58 7.45
N HIS A 219 -15.76 -8.65 6.66
CA HIS A 219 -14.85 -9.81 6.61
C HIS A 219 -13.37 -9.45 6.80
N GLU A 220 -12.97 -8.21 6.57
CA GLU A 220 -11.56 -7.79 6.60
C GLU A 220 -11.25 -6.77 7.69
N MET A 221 -12.16 -6.61 8.67
CA MET A 221 -11.97 -5.77 9.86
C MET A 221 -11.70 -4.28 9.54
N ALA A 222 -12.22 -3.75 8.43
CA ALA A 222 -12.16 -2.33 8.17
C ALA A 222 -13.08 -1.59 9.17
N GLY A 223 -12.51 -0.72 10.00
CA GLY A 223 -13.20 0.02 11.04
C GLY A 223 -13.29 1.53 10.77
N THR A 224 -12.64 2.02 9.71
CA THR A 224 -12.60 3.42 9.34
C THR A 224 -12.79 3.60 7.84
N LEU A 225 -13.14 4.82 7.42
CA LEU A 225 -13.22 5.17 6.00
C LEU A 225 -11.85 5.01 5.31
N ASP A 226 -10.78 5.39 6.02
CA ASP A 226 -9.41 5.26 5.53
C ASP A 226 -9.00 3.78 5.39
N ASP A 227 -9.47 2.88 6.26
CA ASP A 227 -9.23 1.44 6.08
C ASP A 227 -9.75 0.97 4.72
N VAL A 228 -10.97 1.35 4.35
CA VAL A 228 -11.58 0.95 3.09
C VAL A 228 -10.85 1.57 1.90
N LEU A 229 -10.67 2.89 1.89
CA LEU A 229 -10.19 3.63 0.74
C LEU A 229 -8.67 3.59 0.54
N THR A 230 -7.90 3.38 1.62
CA THR A 230 -6.43 3.39 1.57
C THR A 230 -5.82 2.01 1.74
N ARG A 231 -6.36 1.18 2.67
CA ARG A 231 -5.72 -0.09 3.05
C ARG A 231 -6.33 -1.31 2.37
N ARG A 232 -7.65 -1.34 2.12
CA ARG A 232 -8.32 -2.50 1.50
C ARG A 232 -8.40 -2.35 -0.01
N THR A 233 -8.96 -1.26 -0.53
CA THR A 233 -9.03 -1.02 -1.98
C THR A 233 -7.79 -0.31 -2.53
N ARG A 234 -7.05 0.42 -1.70
CA ARG A 234 -5.92 1.27 -2.10
C ARG A 234 -6.27 2.36 -3.12
N SER A 235 -7.53 2.73 -3.20
CA SER A 235 -8.04 3.73 -4.15
C SER A 235 -7.29 5.06 -4.03
N ARG A 236 -7.05 5.55 -2.79
CA ARG A 236 -6.32 6.79 -2.52
C ARG A 236 -4.91 6.80 -3.12
N LEU A 237 -4.23 5.64 -3.15
CA LEU A 237 -2.87 5.52 -3.69
C LEU A 237 -2.84 5.58 -5.22
N PHE A 238 -3.94 5.22 -5.88
CA PHE A 238 -4.04 5.24 -7.34
C PHE A 238 -4.55 6.58 -7.86
N ASP A 239 -5.64 7.08 -7.29
CA ASP A 239 -6.20 8.37 -7.64
C ASP A 239 -6.81 9.03 -6.40
N ARG A 240 -6.02 9.88 -5.75
CA ARG A 240 -6.44 10.59 -4.54
C ARG A 240 -7.61 11.54 -4.79
N ARG A 241 -7.63 12.21 -5.97
CA ARG A 241 -8.67 13.19 -6.30
C ARG A 241 -10.03 12.50 -6.51
N ALA A 242 -10.07 11.46 -7.33
CA ALA A 242 -11.27 10.66 -7.54
C ALA A 242 -11.74 10.00 -6.23
N THR A 243 -10.81 9.46 -5.45
CA THR A 243 -11.15 8.81 -4.16
C THR A 243 -11.72 9.81 -3.16
N ARG A 244 -11.15 11.02 -3.07
CA ARG A 244 -11.70 12.09 -2.21
C ARG A 244 -13.10 12.51 -2.63
N ALA A 245 -13.38 12.56 -3.92
CA ALA A 245 -14.71 12.86 -4.45
C ALA A 245 -15.74 11.76 -4.12
N ALA A 246 -15.32 10.48 -4.14
CA ALA A 246 -16.18 9.34 -3.81
C ALA A 246 -16.37 9.12 -2.29
N ALA A 247 -15.52 9.70 -1.46
CA ALA A 247 -15.48 9.45 -0.01
C ALA A 247 -16.83 9.63 0.71
N PRO A 248 -17.67 10.65 0.41
CA PRO A 248 -19.00 10.78 1.03
C PRO A 248 -19.91 9.58 0.75
N ALA A 249 -19.99 9.13 -0.51
CA ALA A 249 -20.83 8.01 -0.90
C ALA A 249 -20.34 6.67 -0.32
N VAL A 250 -19.02 6.49 -0.19
CA VAL A 250 -18.44 5.33 0.48
C VAL A 250 -18.71 5.36 1.97
N CYS A 251 -18.62 6.53 2.60
CA CYS A 251 -18.96 6.72 4.01
C CYS A 251 -20.43 6.34 4.28
N ASP A 252 -21.36 6.80 3.45
CA ASP A 252 -22.78 6.45 3.54
C ASP A 252 -23.04 4.94 3.37
N LEU A 253 -22.26 4.28 2.51
CA LEU A 253 -22.37 2.84 2.27
C LEU A 253 -21.94 2.01 3.50
N ILE A 254 -20.85 2.40 4.17
CA ILE A 254 -20.26 1.59 5.25
C ILE A 254 -20.76 1.98 6.65
N ALA A 255 -21.25 3.20 6.85
CA ALA A 255 -21.70 3.69 8.15
C ALA A 255 -22.76 2.80 8.82
N PRO A 256 -23.82 2.32 8.13
CA PRO A 256 -24.81 1.42 8.74
C PRO A 256 -24.19 0.09 9.21
N LEU A 257 -23.16 -0.41 8.51
CA LEU A 257 -22.47 -1.67 8.84
C LEU A 257 -21.63 -1.53 10.12
N LEU A 258 -21.12 -0.33 10.37
CA LEU A 258 -20.28 0.01 11.51
C LEU A 258 -21.07 0.62 12.68
N GLY A 259 -22.38 0.86 12.48
CA GLY A 259 -23.24 1.50 13.47
C GLY A 259 -22.89 2.96 13.75
N TRP A 260 -22.31 3.67 12.77
CA TRP A 260 -21.92 5.07 12.94
C TRP A 260 -23.12 6.00 13.03
N SER A 261 -23.06 6.92 13.98
CA SER A 261 -23.92 8.10 14.05
C SER A 261 -23.55 9.12 12.95
N GLU A 262 -24.42 10.08 12.69
CA GLU A 262 -24.10 11.17 11.76
C GLU A 262 -22.87 11.99 12.18
N ALA A 263 -22.63 12.11 13.50
CA ALA A 263 -21.42 12.76 14.01
C ALA A 263 -20.16 11.96 13.70
N GLU A 264 -20.20 10.63 13.86
CA GLU A 264 -19.08 9.75 13.53
C GLU A 264 -18.82 9.73 12.03
N LYS A 265 -19.85 9.67 11.18
CA LYS A 265 -19.73 9.81 9.72
C LYS A 265 -19.02 11.11 9.35
N ALA A 266 -19.46 12.22 9.90
CA ALA A 266 -18.88 13.53 9.65
C ALA A 266 -17.40 13.57 10.08
N ALA A 267 -17.06 12.98 11.23
CA ALA A 267 -15.69 12.90 11.72
C ALA A 267 -14.80 12.04 10.83
N GLN A 268 -15.28 10.87 10.38
CA GLN A 268 -14.54 9.98 9.47
C GLN A 268 -14.26 10.65 8.12
N LEU A 269 -15.26 11.33 7.57
CA LEU A 269 -15.12 12.06 6.31
C LEU A 269 -14.15 13.23 6.45
N ALA A 270 -14.27 14.02 7.51
CA ALA A 270 -13.38 15.15 7.78
C ALA A 270 -11.92 14.68 7.93
N HIS A 271 -11.71 13.60 8.69
CA HIS A 271 -10.38 13.01 8.85
C HIS A 271 -9.78 12.57 7.50
N PHE A 272 -10.54 11.85 6.68
CA PHE A 272 -10.05 11.37 5.38
C PHE A 272 -9.71 12.53 4.41
N VAL A 273 -10.54 13.57 4.39
CA VAL A 273 -10.32 14.77 3.58
C VAL A 273 -9.06 15.52 4.06
N ASP A 274 -8.86 15.63 5.38
CA ASP A 274 -7.68 16.25 5.97
C ASP A 274 -6.40 15.49 5.64
N GLU A 275 -6.43 14.14 5.71
CA GLU A 275 -5.32 13.28 5.29
C GLU A 275 -4.93 13.56 3.82
N CYS A 276 -5.92 13.62 2.92
CA CYS A 276 -5.67 13.94 1.51
C CYS A 276 -5.07 15.33 1.34
N ALA A 277 -5.55 16.31 2.12
CA ALA A 277 -5.04 17.68 2.06
C ALA A 277 -3.60 17.79 2.61
N ARG A 278 -3.25 17.02 3.63
CA ARG A 278 -1.88 16.96 4.18
C ARG A 278 -0.90 16.36 3.16
N GLU A 279 -1.28 15.33 2.44
CA GLU A 279 -0.45 14.80 1.35
C GLU A 279 -0.28 15.82 0.22
N ASP A 280 -1.34 16.53 -0.18
CA ASP A 280 -1.25 17.58 -1.18
C ASP A 280 -0.29 18.70 -0.73
N ALA A 281 -0.39 19.15 0.52
CA ALA A 281 0.47 20.19 1.07
C ALA A 281 1.94 19.76 1.19
N ALA A 282 2.19 18.53 1.65
CA ALA A 282 3.54 17.99 1.78
C ALA A 282 4.25 17.89 0.41
N GLY A 283 3.53 17.52 -0.64
CA GLY A 283 4.04 17.44 -2.00
C GLY A 283 4.44 18.79 -2.62
N LEU A 284 4.08 19.90 -1.99
CA LEU A 284 4.41 21.26 -2.46
C LEU A 284 5.64 21.87 -1.78
N VAL A 285 6.11 21.27 -0.68
CA VAL A 285 7.22 21.80 0.13
C VAL A 285 8.41 20.83 0.13
N THR A 286 9.60 21.36 0.36
CA THR A 286 10.81 20.57 0.54
C THR A 286 10.77 19.79 1.87
N GLU A 287 11.58 18.74 1.99
CA GLU A 287 11.69 17.97 3.25
C GLU A 287 12.10 18.87 4.43
N ALA A 288 12.99 19.83 4.20
CA ALA A 288 13.44 20.75 5.24
C ALA A 288 12.31 21.67 5.73
N GLU A 289 11.49 22.20 4.83
CA GLU A 289 10.31 23.02 5.16
C GLU A 289 9.25 22.20 5.89
N PHE A 290 8.99 20.98 5.42
CA PHE A 290 8.04 20.06 6.05
C PHE A 290 8.44 19.73 7.51
N ILE A 291 9.73 19.40 7.74
CA ILE A 291 10.26 19.10 9.09
C ILE A 291 10.20 20.34 9.98
N ALA A 292 10.48 21.54 9.45
CA ALA A 292 10.40 22.76 10.22
C ALA A 292 8.98 23.10 10.68
N ALA A 293 7.98 22.83 9.84
CA ALA A 293 6.55 23.04 10.14
C ALA A 293 5.98 21.99 11.10
N SER A 294 6.63 20.83 11.23
CA SER A 294 6.19 19.71 12.09
C SER A 294 6.72 19.77 13.54
N LYS A 295 7.53 20.78 13.86
CA LYS A 295 8.09 21.03 15.21
C LYS A 295 7.19 21.98 16.01
#